data_7d7cacdbb54cb830e35922fc73dc700d
#
_entry.id   7d7cacdbb54cb830e35922fc73dc700d
#
_cell.length_a   1.000
_cell.length_b   1.000
_cell.length_c   1.000
_cell.angle_alpha   90.00
_cell.angle_beta   90.00
_cell.angle_gamma   90.00
#
_symmetry.space_group_name_H-M   'P 1'
#
loop_
_entity.id
_entity.type
_entity.pdbx_description
1 polymer ?
#
loop_
_entity_poly.entity_id
_entity_poly.type
_entity_poly.pdbx_seq_one_letter_code
_entity_poly.pdbx_strand_id
1 'polypeptide(L)'
;LVQLGHACYGKRIQATITSETRHIGVEIASDKEETNKLLGDLGLPVARQKLVYSERAAIRAAKRIGLPVVIKPLNANHGRGVSINLTKDEEICTAFENARIHSRAVIVESFLSGFDHRLLVVDGNLVAASKRVPGHVIGDGVKTVEELIEVVNSDPRRGIGHAKVLTVLELDYQANRLLELLGLTKD
;
A
#
# COMPACT_ATOMS: atom_id res chain seq x y z
N LEU A 1 -10.03 -0.16 21.05
CA LEU A 1 -9.24 -0.30 22.28
C LEU A 1 -9.61 -1.59 22.98
N VAL A 2 -8.64 -2.45 23.23
CA VAL A 2 -8.81 -3.72 23.96
C VAL A 2 -8.01 -3.62 25.25
N GLN A 3 -8.56 -4.12 26.36
CA GLN A 3 -7.87 -4.27 27.63
C GLN A 3 -7.65 -5.76 27.91
N LEU A 4 -6.42 -6.10 28.23
CA LEU A 4 -5.99 -7.43 28.67
C LEU A 4 -5.57 -7.33 30.12
N GLY A 5 -6.05 -8.26 30.99
CA GLY A 5 -5.78 -8.26 32.42
C GLY A 5 -6.63 -7.25 33.23
N HIS A 6 -6.40 -7.21 34.53
CA HIS A 6 -7.16 -6.42 35.48
C HIS A 6 -6.25 -5.60 36.41
N ALA A 7 -6.77 -4.52 36.93
CA ALA A 7 -6.11 -3.64 37.91
C ALA A 7 -4.69 -3.25 37.46
N CYS A 8 -3.68 -3.39 38.31
CA CYS A 8 -2.29 -3.06 38.00
C CYS A 8 -1.64 -3.92 36.90
N TYR A 9 -2.22 -5.06 36.56
CA TYR A 9 -1.78 -5.94 35.49
C TYR A 9 -2.50 -5.63 34.15
N GLY A 10 -3.38 -4.62 34.15
CA GLY A 10 -4.13 -4.23 32.94
C GLY A 10 -3.20 -3.67 31.86
N LYS A 11 -3.21 -4.26 30.67
CA LYS A 11 -2.53 -3.78 29.49
C LYS A 11 -3.56 -3.37 28.43
N ARG A 12 -3.32 -2.29 27.72
CA ARG A 12 -4.22 -1.79 26.67
C ARG A 12 -3.53 -1.82 25.33
N ILE A 13 -4.30 -2.17 24.32
CA ILE A 13 -3.85 -2.20 22.93
C ILE A 13 -4.90 -1.57 22.02
N GLN A 14 -4.46 -0.77 21.07
CA GLN A 14 -5.28 -0.22 20.00
C GLN A 14 -4.56 -0.47 18.67
N ALA A 15 -5.09 -1.37 17.85
CA ALA A 15 -4.40 -1.89 16.68
C ALA A 15 -2.99 -2.40 17.06
N THR A 16 -1.93 -1.74 16.59
CA THR A 16 -0.53 -2.08 16.88
C THR A 16 0.09 -1.23 18.01
N ILE A 17 -0.67 -0.28 18.57
CA ILE A 17 -0.20 0.63 19.61
C ILE A 17 -0.55 0.03 20.97
N THR A 18 0.43 -0.17 21.82
CA THR A 18 0.28 -0.63 23.22
C THR A 18 0.50 0.53 24.18
N SER A 19 0.19 0.31 25.46
CA SER A 19 0.52 1.26 26.54
C SER A 19 2.02 1.55 26.69
N GLU A 20 2.87 0.69 26.15
CA GLU A 20 4.34 0.84 26.19
C GLU A 20 4.89 1.53 24.90
N THR A 21 4.06 1.68 23.86
CA THR A 21 4.48 2.32 22.61
C THR A 21 4.66 3.81 22.82
N ARG A 22 5.86 4.32 22.57
CA ARG A 22 6.18 5.74 22.71
C ARG A 22 5.53 6.55 21.59
N HIS A 23 5.01 7.71 21.92
CA HIS A 23 4.33 8.60 20.98
C HIS A 23 5.23 8.98 19.77
N ILE A 24 6.49 9.29 20.02
CA ILE A 24 7.45 9.62 18.95
C ILE A 24 7.61 8.47 17.94
N GLY A 25 7.52 7.21 18.36
CA GLY A 25 7.55 6.05 17.45
C GLY A 25 6.29 5.99 16.58
N VAL A 26 5.14 6.38 17.10
CA VAL A 26 3.89 6.47 16.33
C VAL A 26 3.97 7.58 15.30
N GLU A 27 4.49 8.75 15.67
CA GLU A 27 4.68 9.89 14.78
C GLU A 27 5.60 9.52 13.61
N ILE A 28 6.78 8.96 13.90
CA ILE A 28 7.74 8.51 12.89
C ILE A 28 7.08 7.48 11.95
N ALA A 29 6.42 6.46 12.50
CA ALA A 29 5.78 5.40 11.70
C ALA A 29 4.62 5.92 10.83
N SER A 30 4.03 7.05 11.19
CA SER A 30 2.98 7.71 10.41
C SER A 30 3.52 8.54 9.25
N ASP A 31 4.78 8.98 9.32
CA ASP A 31 5.45 9.73 8.27
C ASP A 31 6.29 8.81 7.38
N LYS A 32 5.83 8.61 6.13
CA LYS A 32 6.48 7.72 5.16
C LYS A 32 7.85 8.23 4.72
N GLU A 33 8.05 9.55 4.68
CA GLU A 33 9.31 10.15 4.26
C GLU A 33 10.35 10.01 5.37
N GLU A 34 9.98 10.36 6.60
CA GLU A 34 10.87 10.26 7.76
C GLU A 34 11.23 8.80 8.08
N THR A 35 10.25 7.89 8.04
CA THR A 35 10.51 6.45 8.21
C THR A 35 11.50 5.92 7.17
N ASN A 36 11.30 6.24 5.89
CA ASN A 36 12.21 5.79 4.83
C ASN A 36 13.63 6.34 5.03
N LYS A 37 13.76 7.62 5.40
CA LYS A 37 15.05 8.25 5.67
C LYS A 37 15.75 7.59 6.85
N LEU A 38 15.07 7.42 7.98
CA LEU A 38 15.65 6.79 9.18
C LEU A 38 16.11 5.36 8.91
N LEU A 39 15.30 4.57 8.20
CA LEU A 39 15.68 3.21 7.82
C LEU A 39 16.88 3.19 6.88
N GLY A 40 16.95 4.12 5.93
CA GLY A 40 18.10 4.28 5.03
C GLY A 40 19.36 4.69 5.78
N ASP A 41 19.28 5.62 6.72
CA ASP A 41 20.40 6.07 7.57
C ASP A 41 20.93 4.93 8.46
N LEU A 42 20.08 3.96 8.81
CA LEU A 42 20.46 2.72 9.49
C LEU A 42 21.05 1.65 8.56
N GLY A 43 21.21 1.95 7.26
CA GLY A 43 21.76 1.02 6.28
C GLY A 43 20.80 -0.08 5.81
N LEU A 44 19.49 0.04 6.11
CA LEU A 44 18.50 -0.91 5.63
C LEU A 44 18.15 -0.62 4.15
N PRO A 45 17.83 -1.64 3.36
CA PRO A 45 17.42 -1.45 1.98
C PRO A 45 16.04 -0.80 1.92
N VAL A 46 16.00 0.45 1.48
CA VAL A 46 14.76 1.22 1.30
C VAL A 46 14.57 1.62 -0.15
N ALA A 47 13.33 1.87 -0.55
CA ALA A 47 13.04 2.42 -1.86
C ALA A 47 13.65 3.83 -1.98
N ARG A 48 14.33 4.11 -3.10
CA ARG A 48 14.75 5.47 -3.42
C ARG A 48 13.50 6.30 -3.68
N GLN A 49 13.34 7.41 -2.98
CA GLN A 49 12.15 8.23 -3.10
C GLN A 49 12.45 9.73 -3.18
N LYS A 50 11.50 10.48 -3.73
CA LYS A 50 11.54 11.93 -3.78
C LYS A 50 10.15 12.51 -3.62
N LEU A 51 10.02 13.48 -2.72
CA LEU A 51 8.82 14.28 -2.56
C LEU A 51 8.76 15.35 -3.66
N VAL A 52 7.60 15.49 -4.29
CA VAL A 52 7.38 16.41 -5.41
C VAL A 52 6.03 17.11 -5.30
N TYR A 53 5.93 18.30 -5.93
CA TYR A 53 4.74 19.16 -5.86
C TYR A 53 4.22 19.57 -7.25
N SER A 54 4.83 19.07 -8.33
CA SER A 54 4.42 19.35 -9.69
C SER A 54 4.79 18.19 -10.62
N GLU A 55 4.04 18.04 -11.73
CA GLU A 55 4.30 17.04 -12.77
C GLU A 55 5.73 17.08 -13.27
N ARG A 56 6.23 18.29 -13.61
CA ARG A 56 7.62 18.46 -14.09
C ARG A 56 8.64 17.98 -13.07
N ALA A 57 8.36 18.17 -11.77
CA ALA A 57 9.21 17.66 -10.70
C ALA A 57 9.10 16.13 -10.60
N ALA A 58 7.91 15.56 -10.80
CA ALA A 58 7.69 14.10 -10.80
C ALA A 58 8.47 13.41 -11.93
N ILE A 59 8.38 13.93 -13.16
CA ILE A 59 9.15 13.41 -14.30
C ILE A 59 10.66 13.48 -14.03
N ARG A 60 11.17 14.61 -13.54
CA ARG A 60 12.60 14.73 -13.20
C ARG A 60 13.02 13.78 -12.11
N ALA A 61 12.18 13.60 -11.09
CA ALA A 61 12.43 12.66 -10.01
C ALA A 61 12.46 11.21 -10.52
N ALA A 62 11.50 10.81 -11.35
CA ALA A 62 11.45 9.50 -11.97
C ALA A 62 12.71 9.18 -12.80
N LYS A 63 13.13 10.11 -13.65
CA LYS A 63 14.36 9.97 -14.45
C LYS A 63 15.64 9.86 -13.58
N ARG A 64 15.67 10.54 -12.43
CA ARG A 64 16.80 10.46 -11.49
C ARG A 64 16.80 9.18 -10.66
N ILE A 65 15.63 8.72 -10.25
CA ILE A 65 15.46 7.48 -9.48
C ILE A 65 15.74 6.26 -10.37
N GLY A 66 15.35 6.33 -11.63
CA GLY A 66 15.37 5.25 -12.61
C GLY A 66 14.01 4.56 -12.73
N LEU A 67 13.58 4.34 -13.97
CA LEU A 67 12.33 3.66 -14.28
C LEU A 67 12.45 2.15 -14.11
N PRO A 68 11.38 1.42 -13.79
CA PRO A 68 10.05 1.94 -13.50
C PRO A 68 9.92 2.57 -12.11
N VAL A 69 8.89 3.41 -11.94
CA VAL A 69 8.61 4.09 -10.66
C VAL A 69 7.19 3.84 -10.17
N VAL A 70 6.98 4.16 -8.88
CA VAL A 70 5.68 4.25 -8.22
C VAL A 70 5.40 5.70 -7.89
N ILE A 71 4.15 6.13 -8.07
CA ILE A 71 3.68 7.45 -7.64
C ILE A 71 2.56 7.25 -6.63
N LYS A 72 2.66 7.93 -5.50
CA LYS A 72 1.67 7.83 -4.41
C LYS A 72 1.54 9.16 -3.67
N PRO A 73 0.36 9.47 -3.10
CA PRO A 73 0.20 10.62 -2.23
C PRO A 73 0.96 10.42 -0.91
N LEU A 74 1.48 11.50 -0.33
CA LEU A 74 2.16 11.45 0.98
C LEU A 74 1.20 10.96 2.08
N ASN A 75 0.00 11.54 2.13
CA ASN A 75 -0.96 11.39 3.23
C ASN A 75 -2.21 10.58 2.84
N ALA A 76 -2.05 9.43 2.17
CA ALA A 76 -3.18 8.54 1.90
C ALA A 76 -2.93 7.13 2.40
N ASN A 77 -4.01 6.47 2.78
CA ASN A 77 -4.02 5.09 3.26
C ASN A 77 -4.76 4.18 2.26
N HIS A 78 -4.59 2.87 2.43
CA HIS A 78 -5.31 1.83 1.67
C HIS A 78 -5.08 1.86 0.15
N GLY A 79 -3.90 2.33 -0.31
CA GLY A 79 -3.57 2.32 -1.74
C GLY A 79 -4.25 3.40 -2.60
N ARG A 80 -5.01 4.31 -1.99
CA ARG A 80 -5.70 5.39 -2.73
C ARG A 80 -4.69 6.29 -3.44
N GLY A 81 -4.93 6.53 -4.74
CA GLY A 81 -4.06 7.39 -5.56
C GLY A 81 -2.66 6.83 -5.81
N VAL A 82 -2.44 5.54 -5.57
CA VAL A 82 -1.16 4.87 -5.86
C VAL A 82 -1.18 4.36 -7.30
N SER A 83 -0.11 4.63 -8.06
CA SER A 83 0.12 4.10 -9.40
C SER A 83 1.49 3.43 -9.43
N ILE A 84 1.56 2.21 -9.93
CA ILE A 84 2.76 1.37 -9.92
C ILE A 84 3.25 1.07 -11.33
N ASN A 85 4.53 0.69 -11.45
CA ASN A 85 5.17 0.25 -12.67
C ASN A 85 5.06 1.26 -13.82
N LEU A 86 5.33 2.55 -13.51
CA LEU A 86 5.26 3.63 -14.48
C LEU A 86 6.58 3.76 -15.24
N THR A 87 6.50 3.79 -16.56
CA THR A 87 7.66 3.80 -17.45
C THR A 87 7.71 5.00 -18.41
N LYS A 88 6.57 5.67 -18.63
CA LYS A 88 6.42 6.77 -19.59
C LYS A 88 6.08 8.08 -18.90
N ASP A 89 6.52 9.19 -19.50
CA ASP A 89 6.27 10.54 -18.96
C ASP A 89 4.76 10.85 -18.87
N GLU A 90 3.94 10.39 -19.84
CA GLU A 90 2.48 10.57 -19.83
C GLU A 90 1.81 9.81 -18.67
N GLU A 91 2.26 8.58 -18.40
CA GLU A 91 1.77 7.79 -17.25
C GLU A 91 2.12 8.46 -15.93
N ILE A 92 3.32 9.05 -15.84
CA ILE A 92 3.79 9.78 -14.66
C ILE A 92 2.93 11.02 -14.41
N CYS A 93 2.58 11.79 -15.46
CA CYS A 93 1.70 12.94 -15.35
C CYS A 93 0.32 12.54 -14.85
N THR A 94 -0.31 11.56 -15.48
CA THR A 94 -1.64 11.05 -15.08
C THR A 94 -1.62 10.53 -13.63
N ALA A 95 -0.59 9.78 -13.26
CA ALA A 95 -0.42 9.27 -11.91
C ALA A 95 -0.20 10.38 -10.88
N PHE A 96 0.55 11.43 -11.24
CA PHE A 96 0.75 12.60 -10.38
C PHE A 96 -0.57 13.33 -10.11
N GLU A 97 -1.39 13.59 -11.13
CA GLU A 97 -2.69 14.23 -10.97
C GLU A 97 -3.64 13.38 -10.11
N ASN A 98 -3.70 12.05 -10.33
CA ASN A 98 -4.50 11.15 -9.50
C ASN A 98 -4.04 11.15 -8.02
N ALA A 99 -2.74 11.14 -7.77
CA ALA A 99 -2.20 11.21 -6.42
C ALA A 99 -2.49 12.56 -5.75
N ARG A 100 -2.44 13.65 -6.53
CA ARG A 100 -2.66 15.01 -6.05
C ARG A 100 -4.09 15.27 -5.57
N ILE A 101 -5.08 14.53 -6.05
CA ILE A 101 -6.46 14.58 -5.52
C ILE A 101 -6.48 14.28 -4.01
N HIS A 102 -5.58 13.42 -3.54
CA HIS A 102 -5.54 12.94 -2.15
C HIS A 102 -4.53 13.68 -1.28
N SER A 103 -3.49 14.27 -1.85
CA SER A 103 -2.45 14.99 -1.11
C SER A 103 -1.73 16.01 -1.99
N ARG A 104 -1.50 17.22 -1.47
CA ARG A 104 -0.70 18.25 -2.15
C ARG A 104 0.74 17.78 -2.43
N ALA A 105 1.29 16.96 -1.55
CA ALA A 105 2.62 16.39 -1.67
C ALA A 105 2.52 14.96 -2.21
N VAL A 106 3.30 14.66 -3.25
CA VAL A 106 3.32 13.37 -3.94
C VAL A 106 4.71 12.77 -3.84
N ILE A 107 4.77 11.48 -3.57
CA ILE A 107 6.01 10.70 -3.53
C ILE A 107 6.20 9.99 -4.87
N VAL A 108 7.38 10.16 -5.47
CA VAL A 108 7.89 9.32 -6.56
C VAL A 108 8.94 8.41 -5.96
N GLU A 109 8.78 7.09 -6.11
CA GLU A 109 9.72 6.10 -5.57
C GLU A 109 10.08 5.02 -6.58
N SER A 110 11.21 4.35 -6.37
CA SER A 110 11.62 3.22 -7.19
C SER A 110 10.61 2.07 -7.07
N PHE A 111 10.22 1.48 -8.19
CA PHE A 111 9.44 0.24 -8.19
C PHE A 111 10.33 -0.91 -7.77
N LEU A 112 9.89 -1.68 -6.78
CA LEU A 112 10.58 -2.87 -6.30
C LEU A 112 9.79 -4.10 -6.74
N SER A 113 10.41 -4.97 -7.51
CA SER A 113 9.86 -6.27 -7.86
C SER A 113 10.09 -7.26 -6.72
N GLY A 114 9.16 -8.18 -6.52
CA GLY A 114 9.26 -9.20 -5.48
C GLY A 114 7.94 -9.51 -4.81
N PHE A 115 8.02 -10.21 -3.70
CA PHE A 115 6.85 -10.55 -2.90
C PHE A 115 6.69 -9.58 -1.73
N ASP A 116 5.46 -9.13 -1.51
CA ASP A 116 5.12 -8.32 -0.35
C ASP A 116 4.98 -9.22 0.89
N HIS A 117 5.70 -8.84 1.96
CA HIS A 117 5.64 -9.54 3.23
C HIS A 117 5.28 -8.56 4.35
N ARG A 118 4.48 -9.05 5.28
CA ARG A 118 4.21 -8.35 6.54
C ARG A 118 4.93 -9.08 7.67
N LEU A 119 5.75 -8.35 8.39
CA LEU A 119 6.45 -8.83 9.58
C LEU A 119 5.78 -8.24 10.83
N LEU A 120 5.51 -9.08 11.80
CA LEU A 120 5.05 -8.66 13.13
C LEU A 120 6.23 -8.75 14.10
N VAL A 121 6.62 -7.60 14.61
CA VAL A 121 7.66 -7.48 15.64
C VAL A 121 7.03 -7.01 16.93
N VAL A 122 7.30 -7.69 18.02
CA VAL A 122 6.83 -7.34 19.37
C VAL A 122 8.04 -7.35 20.29
N ASP A 123 8.27 -6.24 20.97
CA ASP A 123 9.39 -6.06 21.89
C ASP A 123 10.75 -6.48 21.29
N GLY A 124 11.01 -6.00 20.05
CA GLY A 124 12.23 -6.29 19.31
C GLY A 124 12.33 -7.71 18.71
N ASN A 125 11.37 -8.59 18.95
CA ASN A 125 11.37 -9.97 18.48
C ASN A 125 10.43 -10.15 17.29
N LEU A 126 10.90 -10.83 16.24
CA LEU A 126 10.06 -11.24 15.11
C LEU A 126 9.14 -12.38 15.57
N VAL A 127 7.84 -12.08 15.69
CA VAL A 127 6.82 -13.01 16.16
C VAL A 127 6.16 -13.77 15.04
N ALA A 128 5.92 -13.10 13.90
CA ALA A 128 5.28 -13.69 12.73
C ALA A 128 5.70 -12.99 11.44
N ALA A 129 5.68 -13.76 10.35
CA ALA A 129 5.84 -13.27 8.99
C ALA A 129 4.74 -13.85 8.10
N SER A 130 4.15 -13.03 7.24
CA SER A 130 3.15 -13.47 6.28
C SER A 130 3.44 -12.88 4.90
N LYS A 131 3.33 -13.72 3.86
CA LYS A 131 3.34 -13.26 2.48
C LYS A 131 1.98 -12.68 2.15
N ARG A 132 1.95 -11.46 1.64
CA ARG A 132 0.73 -10.83 1.15
C ARG A 132 0.54 -11.18 -0.32
N VAL A 133 -0.57 -11.84 -0.62
CA VAL A 133 -0.95 -12.14 -2.01
C VAL A 133 -2.05 -11.15 -2.38
N PRO A 134 -1.88 -10.37 -3.46
CA PRO A 134 -2.94 -9.49 -3.95
C PRO A 134 -4.22 -10.28 -4.22
N GLY A 135 -5.37 -9.64 -3.99
CA GLY A 135 -6.65 -10.21 -4.40
C GLY A 135 -6.64 -10.49 -5.89
N HIS A 136 -7.12 -11.65 -6.29
CA HIS A 136 -7.14 -12.09 -7.68
C HIS A 136 -8.30 -13.03 -7.94
N VAL A 137 -8.66 -13.16 -9.18
CA VAL A 137 -9.56 -14.18 -9.71
C VAL A 137 -8.81 -15.04 -10.72
N ILE A 138 -9.25 -16.27 -10.91
CA ILE A 138 -8.68 -17.20 -11.89
C ILE A 138 -9.75 -17.41 -12.96
N GLY A 139 -9.44 -17.11 -14.22
CA GLY A 139 -10.33 -17.32 -15.33
C GLY A 139 -10.69 -18.81 -15.48
N ASP A 140 -11.97 -19.09 -15.66
CA ASP A 140 -12.51 -20.44 -15.91
C ASP A 140 -12.85 -20.67 -17.40
N GLY A 141 -12.63 -19.65 -18.22
CA GLY A 141 -12.93 -19.70 -19.66
C GLY A 141 -14.41 -19.51 -20.00
N VAL A 142 -15.25 -19.22 -19.02
CA VAL A 142 -16.71 -19.08 -19.19
C VAL A 142 -17.22 -17.77 -18.64
N LYS A 143 -16.82 -17.43 -17.41
CA LYS A 143 -17.29 -16.23 -16.69
C LYS A 143 -16.48 -14.99 -17.00
N THR A 144 -17.12 -13.84 -16.93
CA THR A 144 -16.47 -12.53 -16.99
C THR A 144 -15.68 -12.26 -15.70
N VAL A 145 -14.80 -11.29 -15.72
CA VAL A 145 -14.03 -10.87 -14.53
C VAL A 145 -14.96 -10.40 -13.41
N GLU A 146 -16.04 -9.68 -13.75
CA GLU A 146 -17.03 -9.22 -12.76
C GLU A 146 -17.73 -10.41 -12.09
N GLU A 147 -18.19 -11.38 -12.87
CA GLU A 147 -18.83 -12.60 -12.34
C GLU A 147 -17.89 -13.43 -11.46
N LEU A 148 -16.62 -13.54 -11.84
CA LEU A 148 -15.61 -14.22 -11.02
C LEU A 148 -15.34 -13.48 -9.70
N ILE A 149 -15.35 -12.15 -9.71
CA ILE A 149 -15.23 -11.33 -8.49
C ILE A 149 -16.44 -11.55 -7.58
N GLU A 150 -17.65 -11.60 -8.12
CA GLU A 150 -18.88 -11.88 -7.34
C GLU A 150 -18.80 -13.26 -6.67
N VAL A 151 -18.36 -14.28 -7.42
CA VAL A 151 -18.15 -15.63 -6.88
C VAL A 151 -17.13 -15.60 -5.73
N VAL A 152 -16.00 -14.94 -5.92
CA VAL A 152 -14.96 -14.84 -4.87
C VAL A 152 -15.46 -14.04 -3.67
N ASN A 153 -16.24 -12.98 -3.89
CA ASN A 153 -16.80 -12.14 -2.83
C ASN A 153 -17.94 -12.81 -2.04
N SER A 154 -18.51 -13.89 -2.57
CA SER A 154 -19.52 -14.70 -1.84
C SER A 154 -18.93 -15.50 -0.66
N ASP A 155 -17.60 -15.59 -0.55
CA ASP A 155 -16.93 -16.22 0.60
C ASP A 155 -17.30 -15.48 1.90
N PRO A 156 -17.90 -16.17 2.89
CA PRO A 156 -18.36 -15.53 4.14
C PRO A 156 -17.22 -14.91 4.97
N ARG A 157 -15.97 -15.24 4.67
CA ARG A 157 -14.79 -14.64 5.31
C ARG A 157 -14.44 -13.27 4.75
N ARG A 158 -15.05 -12.85 3.60
CA ARG A 158 -14.84 -11.54 3.00
C ARG A 158 -15.81 -10.50 3.55
N GLY A 159 -15.31 -9.29 3.72
CA GLY A 159 -16.10 -8.16 4.20
C GLY A 159 -15.45 -6.83 3.87
N ILE A 160 -16.19 -5.76 4.09
CA ILE A 160 -15.72 -4.39 3.84
C ILE A 160 -14.72 -3.99 4.94
N GLY A 161 -13.60 -3.40 4.55
CA GLY A 161 -12.56 -2.92 5.45
C GLY A 161 -11.96 -4.04 6.30
N HIS A 162 -12.01 -3.90 7.62
CA HIS A 162 -11.48 -4.87 8.59
C HIS A 162 -12.56 -5.64 9.33
N ALA A 163 -13.78 -5.66 8.81
CA ALA A 163 -14.90 -6.35 9.45
C ALA A 163 -14.73 -7.88 9.44
N LYS A 164 -13.97 -8.41 8.49
CA LYS A 164 -13.71 -9.85 8.34
C LYS A 164 -12.23 -10.12 8.03
N VAL A 165 -11.88 -11.41 7.97
CA VAL A 165 -10.49 -11.86 7.75
C VAL A 165 -9.97 -11.50 6.35
N LEU A 166 -10.84 -11.53 5.34
CA LEU A 166 -10.53 -11.18 3.97
C LEU A 166 -11.34 -9.95 3.54
N THR A 167 -10.71 -9.09 2.75
CA THR A 167 -11.37 -7.93 2.15
C THR A 167 -12.08 -8.33 0.86
N VAL A 168 -13.20 -7.68 0.55
CA VAL A 168 -13.87 -7.81 -0.75
C VAL A 168 -12.94 -7.33 -1.88
N LEU A 169 -13.07 -7.95 -3.05
CA LEU A 169 -12.40 -7.51 -4.27
C LEU A 169 -13.28 -6.45 -4.94
N GLU A 170 -12.66 -5.38 -5.40
CA GLU A 170 -13.32 -4.28 -6.10
C GLU A 170 -12.60 -4.00 -7.42
N LEU A 171 -13.37 -3.68 -8.46
CA LEU A 171 -12.82 -3.17 -9.72
C LEU A 171 -12.55 -1.67 -9.60
N ASP A 172 -11.54 -1.35 -8.82
CA ASP A 172 -11.07 0.02 -8.66
C ASP A 172 -10.22 0.48 -9.88
N TYR A 173 -9.71 1.71 -9.83
CA TYR A 173 -8.86 2.27 -10.87
C TYR A 173 -7.64 1.39 -11.17
N GLN A 174 -7.02 0.80 -10.14
CA GLN A 174 -5.83 -0.05 -10.31
C GLN A 174 -6.16 -1.39 -10.97
N ALA A 175 -7.27 -1.99 -10.58
CA ALA A 175 -7.75 -3.24 -11.16
C ALA A 175 -8.09 -3.05 -12.65
N ASN A 176 -8.82 -1.99 -13.00
CA ASN A 176 -9.14 -1.68 -14.39
C ASN A 176 -7.89 -1.42 -15.23
N ARG A 177 -6.95 -0.64 -14.72
CA ARG A 177 -5.67 -0.40 -15.40
C ARG A 177 -4.87 -1.69 -15.61
N LEU A 178 -4.88 -2.60 -14.65
CA LEU A 178 -4.22 -3.90 -14.79
C LEU A 178 -4.87 -4.75 -15.90
N LEU A 179 -6.20 -4.77 -15.95
CA LEU A 179 -6.93 -5.45 -17.02
C LEU A 179 -6.56 -4.89 -18.40
N GLU A 180 -6.55 -3.58 -18.55
CA GLU A 180 -6.13 -2.91 -19.80
C GLU A 180 -4.70 -3.32 -20.20
N LEU A 181 -3.75 -3.33 -19.27
CA LEU A 181 -2.36 -3.74 -19.54
C LEU A 181 -2.25 -5.21 -19.95
N LEU A 182 -3.16 -6.06 -19.50
CA LEU A 182 -3.23 -7.47 -19.87
C LEU A 182 -4.05 -7.71 -21.15
N GLY A 183 -4.62 -6.65 -21.76
CA GLY A 183 -5.52 -6.77 -22.90
C GLY A 183 -6.86 -7.44 -22.57
N LEU A 184 -7.27 -7.36 -21.30
CA LEU A 184 -8.52 -7.91 -20.79
C LEU A 184 -9.53 -6.79 -20.54
N THR A 185 -10.81 -7.12 -20.64
CA THR A 185 -11.92 -6.28 -20.22
C THR A 185 -12.56 -6.85 -18.95
N LYS A 186 -13.38 -6.05 -18.30
CA LYS A 186 -14.13 -6.49 -17.12
C LYS A 186 -15.30 -7.42 -17.50
N ASP A 187 -15.80 -7.26 -18.75
CA ASP A 187 -16.90 -7.98 -19.34
C ASP A 187 -16.45 -9.31 -19.97
#